data_e8daadf28a733cd0f7c054e05215ae5d
#
_entry.id   e8daadf28a733cd0f7c054e05215ae5d
#
_cell.length_a   1.000
_cell.length_b   1.000
_cell.length_c   1.000
_cell.angle_alpha   90.00
_cell.angle_beta   90.00
_cell.angle_gamma   90.00
#
_symmetry.space_group_name_H-M   'P 1'
#
loop_
_entity.id
_entity.type
_entity.pdbx_description
1 polymer ?
#
loop_
_entity_poly.entity_id
_entity_poly.type
_entity_poly.pdbx_seq_one_letter_code
_entity_poly.pdbx_strand_id
1 'polypeptide(L)'
;HVLDEIMKKYGKNVSLVYKHMPLDEQGPGMLAARYFVAVAAQSESKAWKFYDAMYADRDRLLLEGQKFVDDVCDKLGLDKDRLKKDAASDKTARIIAQDLDDAKKLKIDGTPCFLVNGLMVRGALSEPLFEAAVDIALEAAR
;
A
#
# COMPACT_ATOMS: atom_id res chain seq x y z
N HIS A 1 10.24 4.12 4.70
CA HIS A 1 11.32 4.53 5.62
C HIS A 1 10.90 4.42 7.08
N VAL A 2 9.92 5.20 7.58
CA VAL A 2 9.47 5.09 8.99
C VAL A 2 8.87 3.72 9.27
N LEU A 3 8.02 3.20 8.37
CA LEU A 3 7.44 1.86 8.53
C LEU A 3 8.49 0.75 8.54
N ASP A 4 9.57 0.88 7.78
CA ASP A 4 10.66 -0.10 7.76
C ASP A 4 11.35 -0.17 9.12
N GLU A 5 11.61 0.98 9.75
CA GLU A 5 12.20 1.05 11.09
C GLU A 5 11.25 0.48 12.16
N ILE A 6 9.96 0.77 12.07
CA ILE A 6 8.92 0.17 12.95
C ILE A 6 8.92 -1.35 12.80
N MET A 7 8.84 -1.87 11.58
CA MET A 7 8.83 -3.32 11.32
C MET A 7 10.11 -3.99 11.81
N LYS A 8 11.25 -3.34 11.65
CA LYS A 8 12.54 -3.82 12.14
C LYS A 8 12.63 -3.84 13.68
N LYS A 9 12.16 -2.77 14.33
CA LYS A 9 12.21 -2.63 15.79
C LYS A 9 11.30 -3.61 16.50
N TYR A 10 10.06 -3.73 16.05
CA TYR A 10 9.04 -4.54 16.72
C TYR A 10 8.94 -5.98 16.22
N GLY A 11 9.49 -6.27 15.05
CA GLY A 11 9.61 -7.62 14.50
C GLY A 11 8.28 -8.37 14.49
N LYS A 12 8.24 -9.53 15.13
CA LYS A 12 7.06 -10.42 15.16
C LYS A 12 5.89 -9.88 15.98
N ASN A 13 6.09 -8.81 16.75
CA ASN A 13 5.03 -8.23 17.59
C ASN A 13 4.08 -7.34 16.81
N VAL A 14 4.42 -6.97 15.58
CA VAL A 14 3.58 -6.18 14.69
C VAL A 14 3.46 -6.82 13.31
N SER A 15 2.32 -6.59 12.67
CA SER A 15 2.11 -6.91 11.26
C SER A 15 1.60 -5.68 10.53
N LEU A 16 2.03 -5.52 9.29
CA LEU A 16 1.61 -4.43 8.42
C LEU A 16 0.59 -4.92 7.41
N VAL A 17 -0.57 -4.28 7.40
CA VAL A 17 -1.60 -4.50 6.38
C VAL A 17 -1.73 -3.24 5.55
N TYR A 18 -1.56 -3.35 4.24
CA TYR A 18 -1.72 -2.25 3.30
C TYR A 18 -3.12 -2.26 2.70
N LYS A 19 -3.79 -1.12 2.75
CA LYS A 19 -5.08 -0.90 2.12
C LYS A 19 -5.01 0.22 1.09
N HIS A 20 -5.72 0.03 -0.02
CA HIS A 20 -5.70 0.94 -1.14
C HIS A 20 -6.64 2.12 -0.92
N MET A 21 -6.13 3.32 -1.11
CA MET A 21 -6.93 4.54 -1.15
C MET A 21 -6.45 5.47 -2.28
N PRO A 22 -6.61 5.07 -3.55
CA PRO A 22 -6.32 5.97 -4.65
C PRO A 22 -7.26 7.18 -4.58
N LEU A 23 -6.70 8.38 -4.68
CA LEU A 23 -7.45 9.64 -4.62
C LEU A 23 -7.97 10.06 -5.99
N ASP A 24 -7.63 9.34 -7.03
CA ASP A 24 -8.09 9.51 -8.39
C ASP A 24 -8.77 8.23 -8.90
N GLU A 25 -9.84 8.33 -9.65
CA GLU A 25 -10.58 7.18 -10.16
C GLU A 25 -9.95 6.53 -11.41
N GLN A 26 -9.15 7.28 -12.16
CA GLN A 26 -8.56 6.85 -13.44
C GLN A 26 -7.10 7.28 -13.62
N GLY A 27 -6.50 7.80 -12.58
CA GLY A 27 -5.14 8.34 -12.61
C GLY A 27 -4.07 7.32 -12.22
N PRO A 28 -2.84 7.81 -12.06
CA PRO A 28 -1.68 6.99 -11.70
C PRO A 28 -1.84 6.25 -10.36
N GLY A 29 -2.58 6.82 -9.40
CA GLY A 29 -2.85 6.18 -8.10
C GLY A 29 -3.71 4.92 -8.26
N MET A 30 -4.78 4.99 -9.05
CA MET A 30 -5.62 3.82 -9.35
C MET A 30 -4.83 2.77 -10.16
N LEU A 31 -4.02 3.19 -11.12
CA LEU A 31 -3.16 2.30 -11.88
C LEU A 31 -2.21 1.52 -10.96
N ALA A 32 -1.51 2.23 -10.07
CA ALA A 32 -0.59 1.61 -9.11
C ALA A 32 -1.33 0.65 -8.16
N ALA A 33 -2.52 1.01 -7.67
CA ALA A 33 -3.33 0.16 -6.81
C ALA A 33 -3.74 -1.14 -7.51
N ARG A 34 -4.22 -1.07 -8.76
CA ARG A 34 -4.59 -2.25 -9.54
C ARG A 34 -3.41 -3.18 -9.77
N TYR A 35 -2.26 -2.64 -10.12
CA TYR A 35 -1.06 -3.45 -10.34
C TYR A 35 -0.49 -4.01 -9.05
N PHE A 36 -0.56 -3.29 -7.92
CA PHE A 36 -0.18 -3.86 -6.62
C PHE A 36 -0.97 -5.14 -6.30
N VAL A 37 -2.31 -5.10 -6.47
CA VAL A 37 -3.17 -6.28 -6.26
C VAL A 37 -2.77 -7.42 -7.19
N ALA A 38 -2.53 -7.14 -8.47
CA ALA A 38 -2.11 -8.14 -9.46
C ALA A 38 -0.73 -8.73 -9.15
N VAL A 39 0.23 -7.90 -8.73
CA VAL A 39 1.57 -8.36 -8.30
C VAL A 39 1.46 -9.23 -7.06
N ALA A 40 0.68 -8.83 -6.06
CA ALA A 40 0.46 -9.60 -4.83
C ALA A 40 -0.15 -10.98 -5.11
N ALA A 41 -1.01 -11.10 -6.12
CA ALA A 41 -1.55 -12.38 -6.56
C ALA A 41 -0.50 -13.32 -7.17
N GLN A 42 0.61 -12.80 -7.67
CA GLN A 42 1.74 -13.60 -8.15
C GLN A 42 2.77 -13.86 -7.04
N SER A 43 3.10 -12.82 -6.26
CA SER A 43 4.10 -12.89 -5.19
C SER A 43 3.93 -11.73 -4.21
N GLU A 44 3.65 -12.05 -2.95
CA GLU A 44 3.55 -11.05 -1.88
C GLU A 44 4.87 -10.28 -1.68
N SER A 45 6.00 -10.96 -1.68
CA SER A 45 7.30 -10.31 -1.51
C SER A 45 7.64 -9.36 -2.64
N LYS A 46 7.22 -9.66 -3.87
CA LYS A 46 7.39 -8.76 -5.02
C LYS A 46 6.41 -7.58 -4.96
N ALA A 47 5.24 -7.76 -4.36
CA ALA A 47 4.30 -6.66 -4.15
C ALA A 47 4.90 -5.55 -3.26
N TRP A 48 5.60 -5.92 -2.20
CA TRP A 48 6.30 -4.93 -1.36
C TRP A 48 7.43 -4.23 -2.11
N LYS A 49 8.18 -4.94 -2.95
CA LYS A 49 9.19 -4.32 -3.82
C LYS A 49 8.57 -3.38 -4.86
N PHE A 50 7.42 -3.75 -5.39
CA PHE A 50 6.63 -2.89 -6.29
C PHE A 50 6.16 -1.63 -5.55
N TYR A 51 5.63 -1.78 -4.33
CA TYR A 51 5.25 -0.67 -3.47
C TYR A 51 6.41 0.31 -3.26
N ASP A 52 7.58 -0.20 -2.87
CA ASP A 52 8.77 0.62 -2.66
C ASP A 52 9.16 1.40 -3.92
N ALA A 53 9.13 0.75 -5.08
CA ALA A 53 9.45 1.38 -6.36
C ALA A 53 8.47 2.50 -6.73
N MET A 54 7.16 2.31 -6.48
CA MET A 54 6.14 3.34 -6.76
C MET A 54 6.32 4.59 -5.90
N TYR A 55 6.68 4.40 -4.63
CA TYR A 55 6.92 5.52 -3.72
C TYR A 55 8.29 6.17 -3.89
N ALA A 56 9.31 5.41 -4.28
CA ALA A 56 10.66 5.94 -4.51
C ALA A 56 10.73 6.89 -5.71
N ASP A 57 9.91 6.68 -6.72
CA ASP A 57 9.93 7.47 -7.96
C ASP A 57 8.51 7.87 -8.40
N ARG A 58 7.83 8.60 -7.51
CA ARG A 58 6.48 9.11 -7.78
C ARG A 58 6.41 9.99 -9.03
N ASP A 59 7.45 10.76 -9.31
CA ASP A 59 7.48 11.65 -10.46
C ASP A 59 7.43 10.85 -11.76
N ARG A 60 8.14 9.73 -11.84
CA ARG A 60 8.04 8.84 -12.99
C ARG A 60 6.67 8.20 -13.12
N LEU A 61 6.05 7.79 -12.00
CA LEU A 61 4.69 7.26 -12.04
C LEU A 61 3.71 8.29 -12.60
N LEU A 62 3.83 9.56 -12.19
CA LEU A 62 2.97 10.64 -12.66
C LEU A 62 3.20 10.99 -14.13
N LEU A 63 4.46 10.97 -14.60
CA LEU A 63 4.84 11.37 -15.95
C LEU A 63 4.70 10.25 -16.97
N GLU A 64 5.09 9.03 -16.60
CA GLU A 64 5.19 7.89 -17.51
C GLU A 64 4.02 6.89 -17.36
N GLY A 65 3.32 6.91 -16.24
CA GLY A 65 2.15 6.05 -15.98
C GLY A 65 2.43 4.57 -16.22
N GLN A 66 1.69 3.97 -17.15
CA GLN A 66 1.78 2.54 -17.47
C GLN A 66 3.20 2.09 -17.83
N LYS A 67 3.96 2.92 -18.55
CA LYS A 67 5.32 2.58 -18.95
C LYS A 67 6.23 2.36 -17.74
N PHE A 68 6.16 3.23 -16.74
CA PHE A 68 6.93 3.07 -15.50
C PHE A 68 6.51 1.81 -14.74
N VAL A 69 5.21 1.54 -14.63
CA VAL A 69 4.69 0.32 -14.01
C VAL A 69 5.21 -0.92 -14.73
N ASP A 70 5.17 -0.95 -16.07
CA ASP A 70 5.68 -2.06 -16.87
C ASP A 70 7.19 -2.28 -16.65
N ASP A 71 8.00 -1.19 -16.63
CA ASP A 71 9.44 -1.25 -16.38
C ASP A 71 9.76 -1.87 -15.00
N VAL A 72 9.01 -1.51 -13.97
CA VAL A 72 9.16 -2.08 -12.62
C VAL A 72 8.77 -3.56 -12.60
N CYS A 73 7.66 -3.91 -13.22
CA CYS A 73 7.20 -5.30 -13.30
C CYS A 73 8.20 -6.19 -14.05
N ASP A 74 8.83 -5.67 -15.10
CA ASP A 74 9.90 -6.37 -15.83
C ASP A 74 11.11 -6.65 -14.96
N LYS A 75 11.57 -5.64 -14.22
CA LYS A 75 12.70 -5.78 -13.29
C LYS A 75 12.41 -6.79 -12.19
N LEU A 76 11.15 -6.93 -11.80
CA LEU A 76 10.72 -7.90 -10.80
C LEU A 76 10.51 -9.32 -11.38
N GLY A 77 10.63 -9.49 -12.70
CA GLY A 77 10.47 -10.80 -13.36
C GLY A 77 9.06 -11.36 -13.21
N LEU A 78 8.05 -10.53 -13.43
CA LEU A 78 6.64 -10.89 -13.33
C LEU A 78 6.07 -11.25 -14.70
N ASP A 79 5.04 -12.12 -14.71
CA ASP A 79 4.27 -12.46 -15.90
C ASP A 79 3.37 -11.28 -16.29
N LYS A 80 3.76 -10.55 -17.34
CA LYS A 80 3.06 -9.35 -17.80
C LYS A 80 1.67 -9.58 -18.30
N ASP A 81 1.42 -10.66 -19.04
CA ASP A 81 0.11 -10.94 -19.60
C ASP A 81 -0.89 -11.26 -18.48
N ARG A 82 -0.44 -12.03 -17.51
CA ARG A 82 -1.19 -12.31 -16.29
C ARG A 82 -1.43 -11.03 -15.48
N LEU A 83 -0.42 -10.16 -15.31
CA LEU A 83 -0.58 -8.89 -14.60
C LEU A 83 -1.63 -8.00 -15.23
N LYS A 84 -1.60 -7.82 -16.55
CA LYS A 84 -2.59 -7.01 -17.28
C LYS A 84 -4.01 -7.54 -17.08
N LYS A 85 -4.17 -8.85 -17.21
CA LYS A 85 -5.46 -9.53 -17.00
C LYS A 85 -5.95 -9.35 -15.56
N ASP A 86 -5.10 -9.62 -14.58
CA ASP A 86 -5.46 -9.55 -13.17
C ASP A 86 -5.72 -8.09 -12.72
N ALA A 87 -4.92 -7.12 -13.17
CA ALA A 87 -5.12 -5.70 -12.88
C ALA A 87 -6.44 -5.15 -13.44
N ALA A 88 -6.89 -5.67 -14.59
CA ALA A 88 -8.16 -5.29 -15.22
C ALA A 88 -9.36 -6.11 -14.71
N SER A 89 -9.15 -7.08 -13.85
CA SER A 89 -10.20 -8.01 -13.40
C SER A 89 -11.20 -7.38 -12.45
N ASP A 90 -12.43 -7.90 -12.43
CA ASP A 90 -13.46 -7.55 -11.46
C ASP A 90 -13.04 -7.89 -10.03
N LYS A 91 -12.23 -8.91 -9.84
CA LYS A 91 -11.68 -9.29 -8.53
C LYS A 91 -10.82 -8.15 -7.97
N THR A 92 -9.91 -7.63 -8.78
CA THR A 92 -9.06 -6.49 -8.40
C THR A 92 -9.89 -5.25 -8.14
N ALA A 93 -10.87 -4.95 -8.97
CA ALA A 93 -11.78 -3.83 -8.77
C ALA A 93 -12.55 -3.94 -7.44
N ARG A 94 -13.04 -5.12 -7.09
CA ARG A 94 -13.75 -5.36 -5.82
C ARG A 94 -12.85 -5.19 -4.60
N ILE A 95 -11.60 -5.63 -4.65
CA ILE A 95 -10.63 -5.46 -3.54
C ILE A 95 -10.43 -3.96 -3.27
N ILE A 96 -10.18 -3.16 -4.31
CA ILE A 96 -9.97 -1.72 -4.17
C ILE A 96 -11.25 -1.03 -3.70
N ALA A 97 -12.42 -1.40 -4.25
CA ALA A 97 -13.70 -0.85 -3.83
C ALA A 97 -14.00 -1.14 -2.35
N GLN A 98 -13.66 -2.34 -1.86
CA GLN A 98 -13.80 -2.69 -0.44
C GLN A 98 -12.89 -1.83 0.45
N ASP A 99 -11.63 -1.62 0.05
CA ASP A 99 -10.70 -0.77 0.80
C ASP A 99 -11.19 0.69 0.86
N LEU A 100 -11.73 1.20 -0.24
CA LEU A 100 -12.33 2.55 -0.28
C LEU A 100 -13.59 2.65 0.57
N ASP A 101 -14.44 1.63 0.60
CA ASP A 101 -15.62 1.57 1.46
C ASP A 101 -15.24 1.54 2.94
N ASP A 102 -14.22 0.75 3.30
CA ASP A 102 -13.67 0.72 4.66
C ASP A 102 -13.13 2.09 5.09
N ALA A 103 -12.38 2.76 4.21
CA ALA A 103 -11.89 4.12 4.46
C ALA A 103 -13.05 5.11 4.70
N LYS A 104 -14.09 5.02 3.89
CA LYS A 104 -15.29 5.85 4.03
C LYS A 104 -16.01 5.60 5.36
N LYS A 105 -16.21 4.34 5.75
CA LYS A 105 -16.84 3.96 7.03
C LYS A 105 -16.05 4.47 8.23
N LEU A 106 -14.73 4.47 8.13
CA LEU A 106 -13.83 5.00 9.16
C LEU A 106 -13.62 6.51 9.08
N LYS A 107 -14.27 7.19 8.13
CA LYS A 107 -14.13 8.64 7.89
C LYS A 107 -12.68 9.06 7.65
N ILE A 108 -11.94 8.22 6.92
CA ILE A 108 -10.60 8.52 6.44
C ILE A 108 -10.77 9.34 5.15
N ASP A 109 -10.23 10.56 5.15
CA ASP A 109 -10.40 11.57 4.10
C ASP A 109 -9.08 11.94 3.40
N GLY A 110 -7.98 11.28 3.76
CA GLY A 110 -6.67 11.53 3.17
C GLY A 110 -5.63 10.48 3.51
N THR A 111 -4.49 10.57 2.83
CA THR A 111 -3.34 9.69 2.99
C THR A 111 -2.07 10.46 3.36
N PRO A 112 -1.15 9.87 4.11
CA PRO A 112 -1.28 8.58 4.78
C PRO A 112 -2.22 8.62 6.00
N CYS A 113 -2.87 7.48 6.28
CA CYS A 113 -3.62 7.27 7.52
C CYS A 113 -3.35 5.86 8.02
N PHE A 114 -3.13 5.71 9.31
CA PHE A 114 -2.80 4.43 9.94
C PHE A 114 -3.82 4.08 11.01
N LEU A 115 -4.09 2.79 11.15
CA LEU A 115 -4.85 2.22 12.27
C LEU A 115 -3.91 1.27 13.02
N VAL A 116 -3.52 1.66 14.22
CA VAL A 116 -2.65 0.86 15.10
C VAL A 116 -3.53 0.21 16.17
N ASN A 117 -4.00 -1.02 15.91
CA ASN A 117 -5.00 -1.71 16.75
C ASN A 117 -6.22 -0.85 17.10
N GLY A 118 -6.76 -0.14 16.10
CA GLY A 118 -7.92 0.75 16.28
C GLY A 118 -7.59 2.20 16.66
N LEU A 119 -6.35 2.51 17.05
CA LEU A 119 -5.90 3.88 17.22
C LEU A 119 -5.65 4.52 15.85
N MET A 120 -6.45 5.53 15.51
CA MET A 120 -6.31 6.22 14.24
C MET A 120 -5.21 7.29 14.31
N VAL A 121 -4.27 7.20 13.40
CA VAL A 121 -3.17 8.15 13.23
C VAL A 121 -3.26 8.77 11.84
N ARG A 122 -3.55 10.06 11.76
CA ARG A 122 -3.71 10.80 10.50
C ARG A 122 -2.41 11.52 10.13
N GLY A 123 -2.04 11.40 8.87
CA GLY A 123 -0.86 12.05 8.31
C GLY A 123 0.44 11.31 8.57
N ALA A 124 1.54 11.87 8.03
CA ALA A 124 2.87 11.33 8.22
C ALA A 124 3.40 11.70 9.61
N LEU A 125 3.61 10.69 10.45
CA LEU A 125 4.24 10.86 11.75
C LEU A 125 5.75 10.70 11.66
N SER A 126 6.45 11.40 12.56
CA SER A 126 7.86 11.09 12.85
C SER A 126 7.98 9.70 13.48
N GLU A 127 9.14 9.08 13.33
CA GLU A 127 9.41 7.75 13.91
C GLU A 127 9.09 7.66 15.40
N PRO A 128 9.53 8.61 16.28
CA PRO A 128 9.23 8.54 17.71
C PRO A 128 7.74 8.58 18.04
N LEU A 129 6.96 9.36 17.29
CA LEU A 129 5.50 9.44 17.49
C LEU A 129 4.80 8.17 17.03
N PHE A 130 5.28 7.56 15.94
CA PHE A 130 4.75 6.30 15.48
C PHE A 130 5.07 5.15 16.44
N GLU A 131 6.29 5.12 16.97
CA GLU A 131 6.70 4.19 18.03
C GLU A 131 5.81 4.30 19.26
N ALA A 132 5.54 5.52 19.74
CA ALA A 132 4.66 5.72 20.86
C ALA A 132 3.25 5.16 20.64
N ALA A 133 2.71 5.31 19.42
CA ALA A 133 1.41 4.72 19.06
C ALA A 133 1.45 3.18 19.08
N VAL A 134 2.53 2.58 18.60
CA VAL A 134 2.72 1.12 18.65
C VAL A 134 2.87 0.62 20.09
N ASP A 135 3.65 1.30 20.92
CA ASP A 135 3.85 0.94 22.33
C ASP A 135 2.53 0.97 23.11
N ILE A 136 1.71 2.01 22.93
CA ILE A 136 0.37 2.10 23.51
C ILE A 136 -0.50 0.92 23.07
N ALA A 137 -0.48 0.58 21.80
CA ALA A 137 -1.27 -0.54 21.28
C ALA A 137 -0.79 -1.90 21.81
N LEU A 138 0.52 -2.09 21.97
CA LEU A 138 1.09 -3.31 22.56
C LEU A 138 0.76 -3.44 24.04
N GLU A 139 0.80 -2.35 24.80
CA GLU A 139 0.39 -2.35 26.21
C GLU A 139 -1.09 -2.69 26.37
N ALA A 140 -1.95 -2.13 25.53
CA ALA A 140 -3.39 -2.40 25.56
C ALA A 140 -3.75 -3.84 25.14
N ALA A 141 -2.87 -4.53 24.42
CA ALA A 141 -3.05 -5.92 23.97
C ALA A 141 -2.58 -6.98 25.00
N ARG A 142 -1.94 -6.56 26.08
CA ARG A 142 -1.49 -7.44 27.19
C ARG A 142 -2.64 -7.70 28.14
#